data_9b596e8d55c439597d23cfad7714dad5
#
_entry.id   9b596e8d55c439597d23cfad7714dad5
#
_cell.length_a   1.000
_cell.length_b   1.000
_cell.length_c   1.000
_cell.angle_alpha   90.00
_cell.angle_beta   90.00
_cell.angle_gamma   90.00
#
_symmetry.space_group_name_H-M   'P 1'
#
loop_
_entity.id
_entity.type
_entity.pdbx_description
1 polymer ?
#
loop_
_entity_poly.entity_id
_entity_poly.type
_entity_poly.pdbx_seq_one_letter_code
_entity_poly.pdbx_strand_id
1 'polypeptide(L)'
;MEKFNPVGWFEIYVQDLDRAKKFYEEVLNINLSPIEGSPEVKMLGFSDTDAMDKPGSTGALIKMDGVASGGNSVIVYFITEDCSVEESRVTTAGGKIMKPKMSIGQHGFISICTDTEGNAFGLHSMK
;
A
#
# COMPACT_ATOMS: atom_id res chain seq x y z
N MET A 1 -2.79 11.32 27.59
CA MET A 1 -2.90 10.45 26.42
C MET A 1 -1.51 9.91 26.08
N GLU A 2 -1.43 8.62 25.83
CA GLU A 2 -0.17 8.01 25.43
C GLU A 2 0.29 8.54 24.08
N LYS A 3 1.61 8.65 23.94
CA LYS A 3 2.17 9.04 22.64
C LYS A 3 2.11 7.89 21.67
N PHE A 4 1.71 8.15 20.44
CA PHE A 4 1.64 7.19 19.37
C PHE A 4 2.12 7.85 18.08
N ASN A 5 2.37 7.02 17.09
CA ASN A 5 2.73 7.53 15.77
C ASN A 5 1.54 8.30 15.18
N PRO A 6 1.78 9.45 14.53
CA PRO A 6 0.68 10.34 14.15
C PRO A 6 -0.23 9.81 13.05
N VAL A 7 0.23 8.88 12.19
CA VAL A 7 -0.61 8.37 11.10
C VAL A 7 -1.50 7.25 11.63
N GLY A 8 -2.83 7.45 11.54
CA GLY A 8 -3.80 6.46 11.98
C GLY A 8 -4.57 5.77 10.86
N TRP A 9 -4.48 6.29 9.65
CA TRP A 9 -5.20 5.77 8.49
C TRP A 9 -4.56 6.31 7.22
N PHE A 10 -4.57 5.54 6.13
CA PHE A 10 -4.17 6.03 4.82
C PHE A 10 -5.18 5.62 3.76
N GLU A 11 -5.23 6.37 2.67
CA GLU A 11 -6.08 6.08 1.53
C GLU A 11 -5.26 6.18 0.26
N ILE A 12 -5.42 5.17 -0.60
CA ILE A 12 -4.79 5.15 -1.92
C ILE A 12 -5.92 5.17 -2.94
N TYR A 13 -5.98 6.24 -3.73
CA TYR A 13 -7.00 6.39 -4.76
C TYR A 13 -6.59 5.68 -6.03
N VAL A 14 -7.52 4.94 -6.62
CA VAL A 14 -7.28 4.09 -7.78
C VAL A 14 -8.34 4.33 -8.84
N GLN A 15 -8.03 3.96 -10.09
CA GLN A 15 -8.97 4.12 -11.19
C GLN A 15 -9.76 2.85 -11.46
N ASP A 16 -9.16 1.68 -11.21
CA ASP A 16 -9.80 0.38 -11.37
C ASP A 16 -9.57 -0.41 -10.08
N LEU A 17 -10.63 -0.52 -9.28
CA LEU A 17 -10.54 -1.11 -7.95
C LEU A 17 -10.16 -2.60 -8.01
N ASP A 18 -10.74 -3.35 -8.97
CA ASP A 18 -10.44 -4.77 -9.10
C ASP A 18 -8.98 -5.00 -9.52
N ARG A 19 -8.49 -4.20 -10.43
CA ARG A 19 -7.10 -4.27 -10.87
C ARG A 19 -6.14 -3.94 -9.73
N ALA A 20 -6.42 -2.88 -8.99
CA ALA A 20 -5.59 -2.47 -7.86
C ALA A 20 -5.62 -3.53 -6.74
N LYS A 21 -6.81 -4.09 -6.46
CA LYS A 21 -6.97 -5.16 -5.48
C LYS A 21 -6.06 -6.35 -5.81
N LYS A 22 -6.13 -6.81 -7.06
CA LYS A 22 -5.32 -7.94 -7.50
C LYS A 22 -3.82 -7.66 -7.36
N PHE A 23 -3.41 -6.46 -7.72
CA PHE A 23 -2.01 -6.05 -7.60
C PHE A 23 -1.52 -6.13 -6.15
N TYR A 24 -2.22 -5.46 -5.22
CA TYR A 24 -1.77 -5.40 -3.84
C TYR A 24 -1.89 -6.74 -3.13
N GLU A 25 -2.92 -7.52 -3.43
CA GLU A 25 -3.04 -8.87 -2.86
C GLU A 25 -1.88 -9.76 -3.28
N GLU A 26 -1.46 -9.65 -4.53
CA GLU A 26 -0.34 -10.45 -5.05
C GLU A 26 1.00 -9.99 -4.47
N VAL A 27 1.27 -8.69 -4.50
CA VAL A 27 2.56 -8.13 -4.05
C VAL A 27 2.76 -8.33 -2.56
N LEU A 28 1.75 -8.00 -1.77
CA LEU A 28 1.85 -8.04 -0.30
C LEU A 28 1.45 -9.39 0.30
N ASN A 29 0.89 -10.29 -0.51
CA ASN A 29 0.39 -11.58 -0.06
C ASN A 29 -0.63 -11.43 1.08
N ILE A 30 -1.63 -10.59 0.84
CA ILE A 30 -2.71 -10.29 1.77
C ILE A 30 -4.04 -10.40 1.04
N ASN A 31 -5.12 -10.31 1.79
CA ASN A 31 -6.47 -10.23 1.23
C ASN A 31 -7.08 -8.89 1.60
N LEU A 32 -7.65 -8.22 0.59
CA LEU A 32 -8.38 -6.96 0.79
C LEU A 32 -9.86 -7.27 0.93
N SER A 33 -10.53 -6.56 1.83
CA SER A 33 -11.94 -6.80 2.15
C SER A 33 -12.76 -5.54 1.93
N PRO A 34 -13.99 -5.67 1.39
CA PRO A 34 -14.86 -4.51 1.21
C PRO A 34 -15.15 -3.79 2.53
N ILE A 35 -15.14 -2.46 2.46
CA ILE A 35 -15.56 -1.61 3.56
C ILE A 35 -16.85 -0.93 3.11
N GLU A 36 -17.89 -1.00 3.92
CA GLU A 36 -19.13 -0.33 3.60
C GLU A 36 -18.96 1.19 3.71
N GLY A 37 -19.44 1.88 2.70
CA GLY A 37 -19.40 3.32 2.64
C GLY A 37 -20.63 3.83 1.90
N SER A 38 -20.59 5.06 1.41
CA SER A 38 -21.67 5.59 0.59
C SER A 38 -21.67 4.88 -0.77
N PRO A 39 -22.82 4.86 -1.48
CA PRO A 39 -22.89 4.22 -2.81
C PRO A 39 -21.91 4.82 -3.83
N GLU A 40 -21.45 6.04 -3.58
CA GLU A 40 -20.59 6.78 -4.50
C GLU A 40 -19.10 6.49 -4.28
N VAL A 41 -18.75 5.86 -3.15
CA VAL A 41 -17.37 5.61 -2.79
C VAL A 41 -17.20 4.11 -2.54
N LYS A 42 -16.39 3.47 -3.36
CA LYS A 42 -16.08 2.05 -3.21
C LYS A 42 -14.73 1.90 -2.54
N MET A 43 -14.69 1.11 -1.48
CA MET A 43 -13.48 0.94 -0.67
C MET A 43 -13.16 -0.52 -0.42
N LEU A 44 -11.86 -0.82 -0.41
CA LEU A 44 -11.34 -2.12 0.00
C LEU A 44 -10.28 -1.89 1.07
N GLY A 45 -10.50 -2.47 2.25
CA GLY A 45 -9.56 -2.33 3.37
C GLY A 45 -8.38 -3.26 3.25
N PHE A 46 -7.21 -2.77 3.69
CA PHE A 46 -5.96 -3.55 3.67
C PHE A 46 -5.89 -4.61 4.76
N SER A 47 -6.74 -4.54 5.75
CA SER A 47 -6.75 -5.52 6.82
C SER A 47 -8.15 -5.69 7.39
N ASP A 48 -8.34 -6.81 8.09
CA ASP A 48 -9.59 -7.14 8.75
C ASP A 48 -9.91 -6.14 9.88
N THR A 49 -11.14 -6.19 10.35
CA THR A 49 -11.59 -5.35 11.46
C THR A 49 -10.74 -5.50 12.72
N ASP A 50 -10.09 -6.66 12.89
CA ASP A 50 -9.22 -6.93 14.04
C ASP A 50 -7.86 -6.22 13.94
N ALA A 51 -7.55 -5.64 12.80
CA ALA A 51 -6.24 -5.03 12.55
C ALA A 51 -6.04 -3.71 13.29
N MET A 52 -7.09 -3.12 13.82
CA MET A 52 -6.99 -1.86 14.55
C MET A 52 -6.12 -1.98 15.80
N ASP A 53 -5.97 -3.19 16.32
CA ASP A 53 -5.15 -3.45 17.51
C ASP A 53 -3.69 -3.80 17.17
N LYS A 54 -3.35 -3.93 15.88
CA LYS A 54 -2.01 -4.31 15.45
C LYS A 54 -1.13 -3.08 15.24
N PRO A 55 0.19 -3.22 15.42
CA PRO A 55 1.11 -2.12 15.13
C PRO A 55 1.01 -1.66 13.67
N GLY A 56 1.35 -0.42 13.44
CA GLY A 56 1.27 0.19 12.14
C GLY A 56 -0.08 0.83 11.88
N SER A 57 -0.30 1.24 10.65
CA SER A 57 -1.54 1.87 10.21
C SER A 57 -2.19 0.99 9.16
N THR A 58 -3.49 0.78 9.28
CA THR A 58 -4.26 0.21 8.19
C THR A 58 -4.87 1.32 7.34
N GLY A 59 -5.40 0.96 6.18
CA GLY A 59 -5.97 1.91 5.25
C GLY A 59 -6.81 1.22 4.19
N ALA A 60 -7.07 1.94 3.10
CA ALA A 60 -7.95 1.42 2.05
C ALA A 60 -7.53 1.85 0.66
N LEU A 61 -7.88 1.02 -0.33
CA LEU A 61 -7.96 1.43 -1.72
C LEU A 61 -9.33 2.05 -1.94
N ILE A 62 -9.37 3.18 -2.64
CA ILE A 62 -10.61 3.91 -2.86
C ILE A 62 -10.80 4.23 -4.34
N LYS A 63 -11.99 3.92 -4.85
CA LYS A 63 -12.43 4.38 -6.17
C LYS A 63 -13.54 5.39 -5.96
N MET A 64 -13.29 6.62 -6.39
CA MET A 64 -14.27 7.70 -6.32
C MET A 64 -14.23 8.47 -7.64
N ASP A 65 -15.40 8.73 -8.21
CA ASP A 65 -15.49 9.48 -9.46
C ASP A 65 -14.91 10.89 -9.29
N GLY A 66 -14.12 11.29 -10.27
CA GLY A 66 -13.51 12.62 -10.26
C GLY A 66 -12.22 12.72 -9.47
N VAL A 67 -11.77 11.63 -8.84
CA VAL A 67 -10.49 11.62 -8.10
C VAL A 67 -9.48 10.79 -8.87
N ALA A 68 -8.44 11.46 -9.36
CA ALA A 68 -7.37 10.82 -10.14
C ALA A 68 -6.39 10.10 -9.22
N SER A 69 -5.71 9.09 -9.79
CA SER A 69 -4.61 8.41 -9.12
C SER A 69 -3.27 8.86 -9.70
N GLY A 70 -2.19 8.56 -9.00
CA GLY A 70 -0.85 8.90 -9.45
C GLY A 70 -0.45 10.32 -9.11
N GLY A 71 0.79 10.69 -9.47
CA GLY A 71 1.30 12.04 -9.25
C GLY A 71 1.38 12.45 -7.78
N ASN A 72 1.40 11.48 -6.89
CA ASN A 72 1.34 11.74 -5.44
C ASN A 72 2.67 12.25 -4.89
N SER A 73 2.57 13.17 -3.96
CA SER A 73 3.75 13.73 -3.25
C SER A 73 4.00 13.02 -1.92
N VAL A 74 3.15 12.08 -1.55
CA VAL A 74 3.26 11.29 -0.32
C VAL A 74 3.49 9.84 -0.70
N ILE A 75 4.39 9.16 0.00
CA ILE A 75 4.67 7.75 -0.25
C ILE A 75 4.28 6.93 0.98
N VAL A 76 3.46 5.91 0.76
CA VAL A 76 3.11 4.94 1.80
C VAL A 76 4.14 3.80 1.72
N TYR A 77 4.80 3.52 2.85
CA TYR A 77 5.72 2.39 2.94
C TYR A 77 5.04 1.23 3.64
N PHE A 78 5.03 0.09 2.97
CA PHE A 78 4.51 -1.14 3.57
C PHE A 78 5.65 -1.85 4.30
N ILE A 79 5.37 -2.30 5.52
CA ILE A 79 6.34 -3.02 6.33
C ILE A 79 6.43 -4.45 5.84
N THR A 80 7.64 -4.91 5.57
CA THR A 80 7.90 -6.27 5.11
C THR A 80 9.02 -6.88 5.94
N GLU A 81 9.15 -8.20 5.90
CA GLU A 81 10.25 -8.88 6.56
C GLU A 81 11.54 -8.72 5.76
N ASP A 82 11.46 -8.89 4.45
CA ASP A 82 12.56 -8.68 3.50
C ASP A 82 11.95 -8.10 2.23
N CYS A 83 12.20 -6.82 1.99
CA CYS A 83 11.51 -6.13 0.89
C CYS A 83 11.87 -6.66 -0.49
N SER A 84 12.95 -7.42 -0.65
CA SER A 84 13.26 -8.03 -1.94
C SER A 84 12.23 -9.08 -2.35
N VAL A 85 11.54 -9.69 -1.39
CA VAL A 85 10.50 -10.68 -1.69
C VAL A 85 9.30 -10.02 -2.33
N GLU A 86 8.75 -8.99 -1.69
CA GLU A 86 7.63 -8.23 -2.26
C GLU A 86 8.03 -7.55 -3.57
N GLU A 87 9.24 -6.97 -3.60
CA GLU A 87 9.76 -6.34 -4.82
C GLU A 87 9.74 -7.30 -6.00
N SER A 88 10.11 -8.56 -5.77
CA SER A 88 10.17 -9.57 -6.84
C SER A 88 8.82 -9.84 -7.49
N ARG A 89 7.72 -9.49 -6.83
CA ARG A 89 6.37 -9.71 -7.33
C ARG A 89 5.79 -8.52 -8.10
N VAL A 90 6.41 -7.34 -7.95
CA VAL A 90 5.84 -6.09 -8.46
C VAL A 90 5.64 -6.10 -9.97
N THR A 91 6.67 -6.46 -10.72
CA THR A 91 6.60 -6.45 -12.20
C THR A 91 5.59 -7.45 -12.73
N THR A 92 5.60 -8.67 -12.18
CA THR A 92 4.66 -9.71 -12.59
C THR A 92 3.21 -9.31 -12.28
N ALA A 93 3.01 -8.57 -11.20
CA ALA A 93 1.67 -8.11 -10.79
C ALA A 93 1.18 -6.89 -11.59
N GLY A 94 2.03 -6.33 -12.45
CA GLY A 94 1.63 -5.22 -13.33
C GLY A 94 2.19 -3.86 -12.94
N GLY A 95 2.99 -3.80 -11.89
CA GLY A 95 3.64 -2.57 -11.46
C GLY A 95 5.03 -2.39 -12.03
N LYS A 96 5.76 -1.44 -11.48
CA LYS A 96 7.13 -1.15 -11.91
C LYS A 96 8.02 -0.94 -10.69
N ILE A 97 9.28 -1.34 -10.81
CA ILE A 97 10.29 -1.07 -9.80
C ILE A 97 11.00 0.21 -10.21
N MET A 98 10.87 1.26 -9.40
CA MET A 98 11.51 2.54 -9.66
C MET A 98 12.93 2.58 -9.07
N LYS A 99 13.07 2.08 -7.85
CA LYS A 99 14.36 1.93 -7.18
C LYS A 99 14.38 0.56 -6.51
N PRO A 100 15.26 -0.36 -6.96
CA PRO A 100 15.35 -1.66 -6.33
C PRO A 100 15.90 -1.56 -4.91
N LYS A 101 15.76 -2.64 -4.15
CA LYS A 101 16.18 -2.70 -2.75
C LYS A 101 17.53 -2.04 -2.54
N MET A 102 17.56 -1.10 -1.60
CA MET A 102 18.77 -0.37 -1.26
C MET A 102 18.83 -0.14 0.25
N SER A 103 20.05 -0.08 0.78
CA SER A 103 20.26 0.23 2.17
C SER A 103 20.02 1.71 2.45
N ILE A 104 19.37 1.99 3.57
CA ILE A 104 19.24 3.35 4.11
C ILE A 104 19.94 3.48 5.46
N GLY A 105 21.01 2.72 5.63
CA GLY A 105 21.80 2.75 6.84
C GLY A 105 21.14 1.98 7.97
N GLN A 106 21.22 2.54 9.17
CA GLN A 106 20.67 1.88 10.36
C GLN A 106 19.16 1.69 10.33
N HIS A 107 18.47 2.37 9.40
CA HIS A 107 17.01 2.28 9.28
C HIS A 107 16.54 1.13 8.39
N GLY A 108 17.47 0.33 7.86
CA GLY A 108 17.16 -0.87 7.09
C GLY A 108 17.26 -0.67 5.59
N PHE A 109 16.25 -1.19 4.88
CA PHE A 109 16.25 -1.23 3.42
C PHE A 109 14.91 -0.77 2.87
N ILE A 110 14.94 -0.15 1.70
CA ILE A 110 13.72 0.26 1.02
C ILE A 110 13.76 -0.15 -0.46
N SER A 111 12.58 -0.25 -1.04
CA SER A 111 12.36 -0.35 -2.48
C SER A 111 11.24 0.61 -2.83
N ILE A 112 11.37 1.34 -3.92
CA ILE A 112 10.33 2.27 -4.40
C ILE A 112 9.75 1.71 -5.69
N CYS A 113 8.44 1.60 -5.71
CA CYS A 113 7.72 0.98 -6.82
C CYS A 113 6.53 1.83 -7.25
N THR A 114 5.96 1.48 -8.39
CA THR A 114 4.72 2.08 -8.88
C THR A 114 3.69 0.96 -9.03
N ASP A 115 2.46 1.21 -8.58
CA ASP A 115 1.39 0.24 -8.72
C ASP A 115 0.73 0.30 -10.11
N THR A 116 -0.32 -0.48 -10.32
CA THR A 116 -1.05 -0.52 -11.59
C THR A 116 -1.82 0.77 -11.88
N GLU A 117 -1.99 1.63 -10.88
CA GLU A 117 -2.76 2.86 -10.98
C GLU A 117 -1.89 4.11 -11.09
N GLY A 118 -0.57 3.92 -11.22
CA GLY A 118 0.38 5.02 -11.32
C GLY A 118 0.77 5.64 -9.98
N ASN A 119 0.40 5.02 -8.88
CA ASN A 119 0.78 5.50 -7.55
C ASN A 119 2.14 4.96 -7.15
N ALA A 120 3.00 5.84 -6.63
CA ALA A 120 4.27 5.41 -6.05
C ALA A 120 4.02 4.88 -4.63
N PHE A 121 4.69 3.81 -4.28
CA PHE A 121 4.67 3.28 -2.92
C PHE A 121 6.04 2.72 -2.57
N GLY A 122 6.29 2.51 -1.31
CA GLY A 122 7.55 1.96 -0.84
C GLY A 122 7.35 0.64 -0.13
N LEU A 123 8.43 -0.14 -0.09
CA LEU A 123 8.53 -1.35 0.71
C LEU A 123 9.70 -1.12 1.66
N HIS A 124 9.54 -1.49 2.92
CA HIS A 124 10.57 -1.30 3.93
C HIS A 124 10.78 -2.58 4.72
N SER A 125 12.05 -2.89 4.99
CA SER A 125 12.42 -4.02 5.84
C SER A 125 13.70 -3.70 6.60
N MET A 126 13.95 -4.45 7.67
CA MET A 126 15.19 -4.31 8.44
C MET A 126 16.30 -5.24 7.96
N LYS A 127 15.96 -6.17 7.05
CA LYS A 127 16.98 -7.04 6.45
C LYS A 127 16.79 -7.22 4.96
#